data_209336b3213325289440da9af0622aa8
#
_entry.id   209336b3213325289440da9af0622aa8
#
_cell.length_a   1.000
_cell.length_b   1.000
_cell.length_c   1.000
_cell.angle_alpha   90.00
_cell.angle_beta   90.00
_cell.angle_gamma   90.00
#
_symmetry.space_group_name_H-M   'P 1'
#
loop_
_entity.id
_entity.type
_entity.pdbx_description
1 polymer ?
#
loop_
_entity_poly.entity_id
_entity_poly.type
_entity_poly.pdbx_seq_one_letter_code
_entity_poly.pdbx_strand_id
1 'polypeptide(L)'
;IITDRNQVFVLYGPDRKEVVLPSEAEIEETIAEAQRRQYDAHVDAHTATAIMDKMPTPGTIVKEEATGKWGMTRLTLSNGMEVYVKPTDYQADVVTMTVKGEGGTSLYPDADIPNFALLANAITEGGVGSMTSTQLRKALTGKSVKVAPAIGQSSQRITATSSVKDLETMLQLTYLYFTAPRRDSVAFEGLRNRTRSFLTNRSASPKVVYNDSLSAVLYGNNLRTAPATRQMVDRADYGRIMEIYRERFADASAFKTVIIGNVSIDSLRPLLCRYLAALPATHKGEKADKSRLPRMVKENKVVKFGRKMATPVTQVNIMYTADIDFSPRADLTLDIMQRCLQIAYTDSVREDKGGTYGIGVSFELDKDEEPNALLRISYKTDPTRYDELNPIVYRQLQHMATDGPIASSMDKVKQYLKKQYAQNAMTNDYWSYIIWHQIDDEADFDTGYCQMVDSITAHDVQQMAQTLLKQNHRIEVTMCSE
;
A
#
# COMPACT_ATOMS: atom_id res chain seq x y z
N ILE A 1 -14.16 -30.80 -19.48
CA ILE A 1 -14.40 -31.90 -20.44
C ILE A 1 -14.19 -31.26 -21.82
N ILE A 2 -13.11 -31.63 -22.48
CA ILE A 2 -12.80 -31.16 -23.83
C ILE A 2 -13.38 -32.20 -24.78
N THR A 3 -14.24 -31.77 -25.69
CA THR A 3 -14.86 -32.64 -26.70
C THR A 3 -14.32 -32.30 -28.08
N ASP A 4 -14.31 -33.29 -29.02
CA ASP A 4 -13.77 -33.07 -30.37
C ASP A 4 -14.71 -32.26 -31.27
N ARG A 5 -15.79 -31.71 -30.72
CA ARG A 5 -16.75 -30.89 -31.46
C ARG A 5 -16.86 -29.49 -30.85
N ASN A 6 -17.03 -28.50 -31.74
CA ASN A 6 -17.19 -27.09 -31.36
C ASN A 6 -15.97 -26.51 -30.61
N GLN A 7 -14.77 -26.86 -31.04
CA GLN A 7 -13.53 -26.29 -30.54
C GLN A 7 -13.10 -25.11 -31.42
N VAL A 8 -12.62 -24.03 -30.77
CA VAL A 8 -11.97 -22.91 -31.43
C VAL A 8 -10.65 -22.72 -30.75
N PHE A 9 -9.57 -22.77 -31.53
CA PHE A 9 -8.23 -22.41 -31.06
C PHE A 9 -7.89 -21.01 -31.48
N VAL A 10 -7.54 -20.16 -30.54
CA VAL A 10 -7.04 -18.81 -30.80
C VAL A 10 -5.60 -18.74 -30.36
N LEU A 11 -4.70 -18.57 -31.32
CA LEU A 11 -3.29 -18.35 -31.07
C LEU A 11 -3.01 -16.85 -31.10
N TYR A 12 -2.53 -16.32 -29.97
CA TYR A 12 -2.13 -14.92 -29.85
C TYR A 12 -0.61 -14.84 -29.62
N GLY A 13 0.09 -14.07 -30.43
CA GLY A 13 1.52 -13.86 -30.32
C GLY A 13 1.92 -12.44 -30.69
N PRO A 14 3.15 -12.01 -30.35
CA PRO A 14 3.65 -10.71 -30.74
C PRO A 14 3.85 -10.63 -32.27
N ASP A 15 3.40 -9.54 -32.87
CA ASP A 15 3.64 -9.22 -34.29
C ASP A 15 5.11 -8.74 -34.46
N ARG A 16 6.02 -9.70 -34.51
CA ARG A 16 7.46 -9.48 -34.72
C ARG A 16 7.99 -10.47 -35.77
N LYS A 17 8.82 -9.96 -36.67
CA LYS A 17 9.38 -10.78 -37.75
C LYS A 17 10.19 -12.00 -37.29
N GLU A 18 10.74 -11.94 -36.06
CA GLU A 18 11.55 -13.02 -35.48
C GLU A 18 10.70 -14.08 -34.76
N VAL A 19 9.40 -13.86 -34.62
CA VAL A 19 8.49 -14.81 -33.96
C VAL A 19 7.69 -15.53 -35.02
N VAL A 20 8.06 -16.78 -35.30
CA VAL A 20 7.30 -17.66 -36.17
C VAL A 20 6.21 -18.34 -35.34
N LEU A 21 4.97 -18.02 -35.59
CA LEU A 21 3.85 -18.73 -34.99
C LEU A 21 3.65 -20.08 -35.70
N PRO A 22 3.30 -21.15 -34.95
CA PRO A 22 3.02 -22.45 -35.57
C PRO A 22 1.84 -22.33 -36.54
N SER A 23 1.91 -23.09 -37.61
CA SER A 23 0.84 -23.24 -38.60
C SER A 23 -0.36 -24.01 -38.02
N GLU A 24 -1.52 -23.89 -38.65
CA GLU A 24 -2.71 -24.64 -38.29
C GLU A 24 -2.44 -26.15 -38.25
N ALA A 25 -1.73 -26.69 -39.25
CA ALA A 25 -1.36 -28.11 -39.32
C ALA A 25 -0.47 -28.56 -38.17
N GLU A 26 0.51 -27.74 -37.75
CA GLU A 26 1.37 -28.03 -36.59
C GLU A 26 0.60 -28.01 -35.29
N ILE A 27 -0.40 -27.11 -35.14
CA ILE A 27 -1.29 -27.08 -34.00
C ILE A 27 -2.16 -28.32 -33.95
N GLU A 28 -2.79 -28.71 -35.08
CA GLU A 28 -3.61 -29.88 -35.16
C GLU A 28 -2.84 -31.19 -34.87
N GLU A 29 -1.61 -31.30 -35.40
CA GLU A 29 -0.71 -32.42 -35.10
C GLU A 29 -0.34 -32.48 -33.61
N THR A 30 -0.01 -31.36 -33.01
CA THR A 30 0.31 -31.27 -31.57
C THR A 30 -0.86 -31.67 -30.69
N ILE A 31 -2.08 -31.28 -31.06
CA ILE A 31 -3.30 -31.65 -30.36
C ILE A 31 -3.58 -33.18 -30.51
N ALA A 32 -3.45 -33.68 -31.71
CA ALA A 32 -3.65 -35.12 -31.99
C ALA A 32 -2.59 -35.97 -31.27
N GLU A 33 -1.37 -35.53 -31.16
CA GLU A 33 -0.31 -36.19 -30.38
C GLU A 33 -0.65 -36.15 -28.87
N ALA A 34 -1.03 -34.99 -28.33
CA ALA A 34 -1.42 -34.86 -26.94
C ALA A 34 -2.62 -35.75 -26.57
N GLN A 35 -3.60 -35.87 -27.45
CA GLN A 35 -4.78 -36.77 -27.28
C GLN A 35 -4.43 -38.26 -27.31
N ARG A 36 -3.40 -38.65 -28.08
CA ARG A 36 -2.94 -40.06 -28.16
C ARG A 36 -2.06 -40.44 -26.96
N ARG A 37 -1.45 -39.47 -26.24
CA ARG A 37 -0.64 -39.77 -25.05
C ARG A 37 -1.52 -40.27 -23.93
N GLN A 38 -1.17 -41.40 -23.34
CA GLN A 38 -1.75 -41.87 -22.10
C GLN A 38 -1.07 -41.11 -20.95
N TYR A 39 -1.87 -40.36 -20.20
CA TYR A 39 -1.40 -39.67 -18.99
C TYR A 39 -1.95 -40.45 -17.78
N ASP A 40 -1.06 -40.65 -16.80
CA ASP A 40 -1.48 -41.13 -15.50
C ASP A 40 -2.42 -40.10 -14.86
N ALA A 41 -3.45 -40.61 -14.13
CA ALA A 41 -4.31 -39.72 -13.37
C ALA A 41 -3.48 -38.88 -12.42
N HIS A 42 -3.71 -37.58 -12.45
CA HIS A 42 -3.02 -36.68 -11.50
C HIS A 42 -3.43 -37.06 -10.08
N VAL A 43 -2.51 -37.69 -9.35
CA VAL A 43 -2.67 -37.97 -7.93
C VAL A 43 -2.21 -36.75 -7.17
N ASP A 44 -3.16 -36.02 -6.57
CA ASP A 44 -2.82 -34.95 -5.62
C ASP A 44 -2.08 -35.58 -4.43
N ALA A 45 -0.75 -35.49 -4.45
CA ALA A 45 0.11 -36.16 -3.49
C ALA A 45 -0.09 -35.71 -2.03
N HIS A 46 -0.78 -34.60 -1.77
CA HIS A 46 -1.11 -34.13 -0.42
C HIS A 46 -2.37 -33.25 -0.45
N THR A 47 -3.50 -33.80 -0.08
CA THR A 47 -4.64 -33.03 0.45
C THR A 47 -4.41 -32.78 1.95
N ALA A 48 -3.44 -31.95 2.30
CA ALA A 48 -3.34 -31.47 3.67
C ALA A 48 -4.59 -30.61 3.96
N THR A 49 -5.50 -31.15 4.76
CA THR A 49 -6.74 -30.47 5.18
C THR A 49 -6.47 -29.50 6.35
N ALA A 50 -5.39 -29.72 7.10
CA ALA A 50 -4.99 -28.89 8.22
C ALA A 50 -3.92 -27.87 7.80
N ILE A 51 -4.12 -26.59 8.18
CA ILE A 51 -3.16 -25.50 7.92
C ILE A 51 -1.89 -25.65 8.77
N MET A 52 -2.02 -26.26 9.96
CA MET A 52 -0.93 -26.47 10.91
C MET A 52 -0.76 -27.94 11.25
N ASP A 53 0.48 -28.41 11.21
CA ASP A 53 0.82 -29.80 11.60
C ASP A 53 0.79 -29.98 13.14
N LYS A 54 1.13 -28.93 13.89
CA LYS A 54 1.18 -28.92 15.36
C LYS A 54 0.61 -27.62 15.90
N MET A 55 -0.29 -27.74 16.87
CA MET A 55 -0.82 -26.57 17.57
C MET A 55 0.22 -26.03 18.55
N PRO A 56 0.38 -24.70 18.65
CA PRO A 56 1.28 -24.09 19.61
C PRO A 56 0.75 -24.26 21.05
N THR A 57 1.66 -24.20 22.01
CA THR A 57 1.28 -24.11 23.43
C THR A 57 0.68 -22.73 23.67
N PRO A 58 -0.58 -22.62 24.14
CA PRO A 58 -1.21 -21.34 24.36
C PRO A 58 -0.47 -20.49 25.41
N GLY A 59 -0.37 -19.19 25.13
CA GLY A 59 -0.06 -18.21 26.16
C GLY A 59 -1.35 -17.75 26.88
N THR A 60 -1.27 -16.60 27.56
CA THR A 60 -2.39 -16.06 28.34
C THR A 60 -2.61 -14.56 28.03
N ILE A 61 -3.79 -14.06 28.40
CA ILE A 61 -4.06 -12.63 28.48
C ILE A 61 -3.74 -12.21 29.92
N VAL A 62 -2.81 -11.27 30.08
CA VAL A 62 -2.35 -10.81 31.41
C VAL A 62 -3.06 -9.54 31.85
N LYS A 63 -3.61 -8.77 30.91
CA LYS A 63 -4.41 -7.56 31.21
C LYS A 63 -5.49 -7.37 30.17
N GLU A 64 -6.64 -6.90 30.62
CA GLU A 64 -7.76 -6.51 29.77
C GLU A 64 -8.36 -5.23 30.33
N GLU A 65 -8.54 -4.22 29.47
CA GLU A 65 -9.10 -2.94 29.85
C GLU A 65 -9.89 -2.30 28.72
N ALA A 66 -11.03 -1.70 29.06
CA ALA A 66 -11.74 -0.82 28.13
C ALA A 66 -10.92 0.46 27.94
N THR A 67 -10.69 0.87 26.69
CA THR A 67 -9.89 2.08 26.40
C THR A 67 -10.65 3.38 26.71
N GLY A 68 -11.96 3.32 26.94
CA GLY A 68 -12.83 4.49 27.11
C GLY A 68 -13.15 5.20 25.79
N LYS A 69 -12.57 4.78 24.66
CA LYS A 69 -12.81 5.35 23.33
C LYS A 69 -13.41 4.31 22.41
N TRP A 70 -14.39 4.71 21.63
CA TRP A 70 -14.98 3.99 20.48
C TRP A 70 -15.46 2.55 20.76
N GLY A 71 -15.74 2.18 22.02
CA GLY A 71 -16.11 0.82 22.40
C GLY A 71 -15.00 -0.21 22.19
N MET A 72 -13.76 0.23 22.23
CA MET A 72 -12.57 -0.60 22.02
C MET A 72 -12.04 -1.18 23.32
N THR A 73 -11.57 -2.42 23.28
CA THR A 73 -10.89 -3.09 24.40
C THR A 73 -9.43 -3.33 24.04
N ARG A 74 -8.52 -3.04 24.98
CA ARG A 74 -7.10 -3.39 24.88
C ARG A 74 -6.82 -4.63 25.71
N LEU A 75 -6.16 -5.61 25.10
CA LEU A 75 -5.69 -6.84 25.71
C LEU A 75 -4.17 -6.85 25.68
N THR A 76 -3.51 -7.11 26.78
CA THR A 76 -2.07 -7.36 26.83
C THR A 76 -1.84 -8.86 26.95
N LEU A 77 -1.09 -9.44 26.02
CA LEU A 77 -0.78 -10.86 26.00
C LEU A 77 0.48 -11.17 26.82
N SER A 78 0.64 -12.42 27.24
CA SER A 78 1.78 -12.87 28.08
C SER A 78 3.14 -12.69 27.41
N ASN A 79 3.20 -12.62 26.08
CA ASN A 79 4.42 -12.31 25.34
C ASN A 79 4.66 -10.80 25.13
N GLY A 80 3.82 -9.95 25.74
CA GLY A 80 3.94 -8.48 25.66
C GLY A 80 3.22 -7.82 24.49
N MET A 81 2.68 -8.59 23.53
CA MET A 81 1.91 -8.00 22.41
C MET A 81 0.63 -7.33 22.94
N GLU A 82 0.35 -6.14 22.44
CA GLU A 82 -0.92 -5.44 22.69
C GLU A 82 -1.92 -5.70 21.56
N VAL A 83 -3.15 -6.07 21.91
CA VAL A 83 -4.23 -6.33 20.96
C VAL A 83 -5.39 -5.40 21.25
N TYR A 84 -5.73 -4.57 20.28
CA TYR A 84 -6.85 -3.64 20.32
C TYR A 84 -8.02 -4.23 19.54
N VAL A 85 -9.13 -4.46 20.18
CA VAL A 85 -10.32 -5.07 19.58
C VAL A 85 -11.46 -4.05 19.54
N LYS A 86 -11.97 -3.81 18.35
CA LYS A 86 -13.18 -3.02 18.11
C LYS A 86 -14.25 -3.90 17.48
N PRO A 87 -15.21 -4.43 18.24
CA PRO A 87 -16.37 -5.11 17.69
C PRO A 87 -17.22 -4.14 16.84
N THR A 88 -17.64 -4.57 15.67
CA THR A 88 -18.53 -3.83 14.77
C THR A 88 -19.50 -4.78 14.10
N ASP A 89 -20.65 -4.27 13.68
CA ASP A 89 -21.68 -4.99 12.91
C ASP A 89 -21.83 -4.43 11.48
N TYR A 90 -20.93 -3.54 11.06
CA TYR A 90 -21.00 -2.85 9.76
C TYR A 90 -20.97 -3.82 8.57
N GLN A 91 -20.24 -4.89 8.71
CA GLN A 91 -20.15 -5.98 7.74
C GLN A 91 -20.31 -7.31 8.46
N ALA A 92 -21.46 -7.97 8.23
CA ALA A 92 -21.89 -9.14 9.00
C ALA A 92 -20.89 -10.32 9.01
N ASP A 93 -20.10 -10.48 7.96
CA ASP A 93 -19.17 -11.61 7.80
C ASP A 93 -17.74 -11.17 7.45
N VAL A 94 -17.29 -10.04 8.00
CA VAL A 94 -15.93 -9.55 7.78
C VAL A 94 -15.25 -9.21 9.08
N VAL A 95 -14.03 -9.74 9.23
CA VAL A 95 -13.08 -9.38 10.29
C VAL A 95 -11.77 -8.95 9.64
N THR A 96 -11.30 -7.77 10.01
CA THR A 96 -9.99 -7.26 9.58
C THR A 96 -9.01 -7.27 10.74
N MET A 97 -7.77 -7.59 10.47
CA MET A 97 -6.68 -7.56 11.45
C MET A 97 -5.43 -6.94 10.84
N THR A 98 -4.79 -6.06 11.56
CA THR A 98 -3.45 -5.56 11.24
C THR A 98 -2.55 -5.76 12.44
N VAL A 99 -1.43 -6.42 12.22
CA VAL A 99 -0.33 -6.61 13.18
C VAL A 99 0.83 -5.76 12.69
N LYS A 100 1.30 -4.78 13.46
CA LYS A 100 2.34 -3.82 13.05
C LYS A 100 3.41 -3.69 14.11
N GLY A 101 4.68 -3.70 13.69
CA GLY A 101 5.86 -3.42 14.50
C GLY A 101 6.75 -2.39 13.82
N GLU A 102 7.53 -1.66 14.59
CA GLU A 102 8.48 -0.66 14.11
C GLU A 102 9.81 -1.31 13.65
N GLY A 103 10.60 -0.58 12.85
CA GLY A 103 11.93 -0.98 12.40
C GLY A 103 12.06 -1.03 10.88
N GLY A 104 11.38 -1.97 10.25
CA GLY A 104 11.40 -2.11 8.78
C GLY A 104 12.80 -2.33 8.21
N THR A 105 12.97 -1.96 6.92
CA THR A 105 14.26 -2.07 6.23
C THR A 105 15.26 -0.97 6.63
N SER A 106 14.84 0.06 7.38
CA SER A 106 15.74 1.11 7.87
C SER A 106 16.84 0.54 8.79
N LEU A 107 16.61 -0.60 9.44
CA LEU A 107 17.57 -1.25 10.32
C LEU A 107 18.72 -1.95 9.57
N TYR A 108 18.66 -2.01 8.26
CA TYR A 108 19.64 -2.69 7.42
C TYR A 108 20.44 -1.70 6.57
N PRO A 109 21.72 -2.03 6.27
CA PRO A 109 22.56 -1.16 5.44
C PRO A 109 22.09 -1.13 3.97
N ASP A 110 22.53 -0.12 3.23
CA ASP A 110 22.19 0.03 1.82
C ASP A 110 22.72 -1.11 0.93
N ALA A 111 23.71 -1.86 1.41
CA ALA A 111 24.17 -3.09 0.76
C ALA A 111 23.05 -4.14 0.61
N ASP A 112 22.03 -4.10 1.48
CA ASP A 112 20.87 -5.01 1.45
C ASP A 112 19.74 -4.54 0.51
N ILE A 113 19.82 -3.36 -0.11
CA ILE A 113 18.80 -2.83 -1.03
C ILE A 113 18.43 -3.83 -2.15
N PRO A 114 19.36 -4.58 -2.77
CA PRO A 114 19.01 -5.62 -3.73
C PRO A 114 18.05 -6.68 -3.18
N ASN A 115 18.16 -7.01 -1.89
CA ASN A 115 17.30 -7.99 -1.23
C ASN A 115 15.88 -7.44 -1.03
N PHE A 116 15.74 -6.14 -0.74
CA PHE A 116 14.43 -5.51 -0.52
C PHE A 116 13.55 -5.54 -1.76
N ALA A 117 14.14 -5.54 -2.96
CA ALA A 117 13.41 -5.59 -4.22
C ALA A 117 12.53 -6.84 -4.38
N LEU A 118 12.90 -7.96 -3.75
CA LEU A 118 12.18 -9.23 -3.81
C LEU A 118 11.57 -9.67 -2.47
N LEU A 119 11.86 -8.97 -1.37
CA LEU A 119 11.58 -9.40 0.01
C LEU A 119 10.10 -9.78 0.22
N ALA A 120 9.18 -8.88 -0.12
CA ALA A 120 7.75 -9.12 0.11
C ALA A 120 7.21 -10.33 -0.67
N ASN A 121 7.61 -10.47 -1.94
CA ASN A 121 7.13 -11.54 -2.80
C ASN A 121 7.82 -12.88 -2.51
N ALA A 122 9.09 -12.87 -2.12
CA ALA A 122 9.86 -14.09 -1.83
C ALA A 122 9.24 -14.91 -0.69
N ILE A 123 8.69 -14.23 0.33
CA ILE A 123 8.07 -14.89 1.48
C ILE A 123 6.74 -15.55 1.08
N THR A 124 5.89 -14.83 0.36
CA THR A 124 4.58 -15.36 -0.05
C THR A 124 4.69 -16.47 -1.09
N GLU A 125 5.66 -16.40 -1.98
CA GLU A 125 5.93 -17.45 -2.99
C GLU A 125 6.48 -18.72 -2.35
N GLY A 126 7.22 -18.64 -1.24
CA GLY A 126 7.75 -19.80 -0.53
C GLY A 126 6.69 -20.65 0.16
N GLY A 127 5.58 -20.04 0.56
CA GLY A 127 4.55 -20.67 1.39
C GLY A 127 4.85 -20.58 2.89
N VAL A 128 4.16 -21.39 3.70
CA VAL A 128 4.31 -21.40 5.17
C VAL A 128 4.26 -22.82 5.73
N GLY A 129 4.94 -23.05 6.85
CA GLY A 129 4.99 -24.36 7.49
C GLY A 129 5.53 -25.43 6.54
N SER A 130 4.82 -26.53 6.43
CA SER A 130 5.12 -27.62 5.48
C SER A 130 4.56 -27.36 4.06
N MET A 131 3.70 -26.35 3.87
CA MET A 131 2.97 -26.11 2.62
C MET A 131 3.72 -25.16 1.69
N THR A 132 3.86 -25.55 0.42
CA THR A 132 4.20 -24.63 -0.66
C THR A 132 3.05 -23.62 -0.89
N SER A 133 3.33 -22.52 -1.58
CA SER A 133 2.27 -21.53 -1.91
C SER A 133 1.10 -22.13 -2.71
N THR A 134 1.37 -23.13 -3.55
CA THR A 134 0.32 -23.84 -4.31
C THR A 134 -0.52 -24.75 -3.40
N GLN A 135 0.11 -25.49 -2.49
CA GLN A 135 -0.59 -26.33 -1.52
C GLN A 135 -1.42 -25.49 -0.55
N LEU A 136 -0.87 -24.37 -0.07
CA LEU A 136 -1.58 -23.41 0.77
C LEU A 136 -2.83 -22.87 0.06
N ARG A 137 -2.70 -22.47 -1.19
CA ARG A 137 -3.83 -21.98 -1.98
C ARG A 137 -4.93 -23.04 -2.14
N LYS A 138 -4.56 -24.31 -2.34
CA LYS A 138 -5.52 -25.42 -2.38
C LYS A 138 -6.19 -25.63 -1.02
N ALA A 139 -5.42 -25.62 0.08
CA ALA A 139 -5.95 -25.78 1.44
C ALA A 139 -6.92 -24.65 1.85
N LEU A 140 -6.77 -23.48 1.26
CA LEU A 140 -7.64 -22.32 1.48
C LEU A 140 -8.85 -22.27 0.52
N THR A 141 -8.99 -23.22 -0.41
CA THR A 141 -10.15 -23.27 -1.30
C THR A 141 -11.45 -23.40 -0.48
N GLY A 142 -12.42 -22.53 -0.76
CA GLY A 142 -13.68 -22.47 -0.01
C GLY A 142 -13.62 -21.72 1.33
N LYS A 143 -12.46 -21.18 1.69
CA LYS A 143 -12.28 -20.28 2.84
C LYS A 143 -12.19 -18.81 2.37
N SER A 144 -12.80 -17.93 3.13
CA SER A 144 -12.73 -16.50 2.91
C SER A 144 -11.68 -15.91 3.86
N VAL A 145 -10.41 -16.06 3.49
CA VAL A 145 -9.28 -15.61 4.31
C VAL A 145 -8.12 -15.13 3.44
N LYS A 146 -7.51 -14.03 3.85
CA LYS A 146 -6.29 -13.48 3.24
C LYS A 146 -5.36 -13.00 4.36
N VAL A 147 -4.10 -13.38 4.31
CA VAL A 147 -3.04 -12.91 5.22
C VAL A 147 -1.82 -12.56 4.38
N ALA A 148 -1.31 -11.35 4.55
CA ALA A 148 -0.20 -10.82 3.76
C ALA A 148 0.82 -10.12 4.65
N PRO A 149 2.02 -10.69 4.83
CA PRO A 149 3.13 -10.01 5.48
C PRO A 149 3.76 -8.98 4.55
N ALA A 150 4.27 -7.90 5.12
CA ALA A 150 5.02 -6.87 4.41
C ALA A 150 6.08 -6.25 5.33
N ILE A 151 7.21 -5.85 4.75
CA ILE A 151 8.23 -5.07 5.42
C ILE A 151 8.42 -3.79 4.62
N GLY A 152 8.06 -2.66 5.23
CA GLY A 152 8.26 -1.32 4.70
C GLY A 152 9.60 -0.75 5.13
N GLN A 153 9.79 0.53 4.93
CA GLN A 153 11.05 1.20 5.31
C GLN A 153 11.15 1.40 6.83
N SER A 154 10.09 1.86 7.48
CA SER A 154 10.05 2.17 8.92
C SER A 154 9.35 1.12 9.77
N SER A 155 8.62 0.17 9.16
CA SER A 155 7.79 -0.79 9.89
C SER A 155 7.66 -2.11 9.14
N GLN A 156 7.31 -3.17 9.88
CA GLN A 156 6.83 -4.43 9.33
C GLN A 156 5.40 -4.69 9.80
N ARG A 157 4.63 -5.37 8.97
CA ARG A 157 3.21 -5.62 9.26
C ARG A 157 2.70 -6.91 8.65
N ILE A 158 1.64 -7.44 9.23
CA ILE A 158 0.75 -8.43 8.60
C ILE A 158 -0.63 -7.79 8.50
N THR A 159 -1.17 -7.70 7.30
CA THR A 159 -2.57 -7.36 7.06
C THR A 159 -3.37 -8.62 6.79
N ALA A 160 -4.52 -8.76 7.43
CA ALA A 160 -5.33 -9.94 7.30
C ALA A 160 -6.82 -9.59 7.26
N THR A 161 -7.59 -10.38 6.54
CA THR A 161 -9.04 -10.31 6.46
C THR A 161 -9.60 -11.73 6.42
N SER A 162 -10.70 -11.96 7.13
CA SER A 162 -11.41 -13.23 7.06
C SER A 162 -12.93 -13.06 7.19
N SER A 163 -13.66 -14.11 6.83
CA SER A 163 -15.02 -14.30 7.34
C SER A 163 -14.97 -14.63 8.83
N VAL A 164 -16.11 -14.49 9.51
CA VAL A 164 -16.21 -14.84 10.96
C VAL A 164 -15.91 -16.32 11.18
N LYS A 165 -16.39 -17.21 10.31
CA LYS A 165 -16.14 -18.66 10.39
C LYS A 165 -14.69 -19.05 10.14
N ASP A 166 -13.94 -18.26 9.36
CA ASP A 166 -12.54 -18.53 8.98
C ASP A 166 -11.52 -17.77 9.86
N LEU A 167 -11.99 -17.12 10.93
CA LEU A 167 -11.17 -16.32 11.85
C LEU A 167 -9.99 -17.12 12.43
N GLU A 168 -10.23 -18.38 12.84
CA GLU A 168 -9.16 -19.22 13.35
C GLU A 168 -8.09 -19.51 12.27
N THR A 169 -8.52 -19.73 11.01
CA THR A 169 -7.59 -19.90 9.89
C THR A 169 -6.72 -18.66 9.67
N MET A 170 -7.30 -17.47 9.81
CA MET A 170 -6.55 -16.20 9.74
C MET A 170 -5.45 -16.11 10.80
N LEU A 171 -5.76 -16.50 12.04
CA LEU A 171 -4.79 -16.48 13.13
C LEU A 171 -3.73 -17.58 13.00
N GLN A 172 -4.10 -18.78 12.50
CA GLN A 172 -3.15 -19.85 12.15
C GLN A 172 -2.13 -19.37 11.11
N LEU A 173 -2.59 -18.75 10.03
CA LEU A 173 -1.70 -18.21 9.00
C LEU A 173 -0.81 -17.11 9.55
N THR A 174 -1.34 -16.22 10.38
CA THR A 174 -0.56 -15.16 11.03
C THR A 174 0.54 -15.77 11.89
N TYR A 175 0.23 -16.77 12.71
CA TYR A 175 1.21 -17.49 13.50
C TYR A 175 2.31 -18.12 12.63
N LEU A 176 1.93 -18.78 11.53
CA LEU A 176 2.89 -19.42 10.62
C LEU A 176 3.78 -18.40 9.89
N TYR A 177 3.26 -17.24 9.51
CA TYR A 177 4.07 -16.18 8.92
C TYR A 177 5.10 -15.61 9.90
N PHE A 178 4.82 -15.60 11.21
CA PHE A 178 5.81 -15.24 12.22
C PHE A 178 6.86 -16.33 12.43
N THR A 179 6.43 -17.59 12.54
CA THR A 179 7.27 -18.65 13.09
C THR A 179 7.85 -19.62 12.07
N ALA A 180 7.17 -19.80 10.94
CA ALA A 180 7.50 -20.83 9.97
C ALA A 180 7.37 -20.38 8.50
N PRO A 181 7.99 -19.21 8.11
CA PRO A 181 8.08 -18.85 6.70
C PRO A 181 8.90 -19.92 5.97
N ARG A 182 8.30 -20.50 4.93
CA ARG A 182 8.92 -21.60 4.21
C ARG A 182 9.93 -21.09 3.19
N ARG A 183 11.11 -21.72 3.14
CA ARG A 183 12.10 -21.50 2.09
C ARG A 183 11.83 -22.44 0.91
N ASP A 184 11.61 -21.87 -0.28
CA ASP A 184 11.44 -22.62 -1.53
C ASP A 184 12.31 -22.03 -2.63
N SER A 185 13.46 -22.65 -2.89
CA SER A 185 14.43 -22.13 -3.86
C SER A 185 13.90 -22.20 -5.30
N VAL A 186 13.04 -23.17 -5.62
CA VAL A 186 12.46 -23.30 -6.97
C VAL A 186 11.44 -22.15 -7.20
N ALA A 187 10.57 -21.90 -6.23
CA ALA A 187 9.62 -20.79 -6.31
C ALA A 187 10.34 -19.44 -6.37
N PHE A 188 11.43 -19.26 -5.61
CA PHE A 188 12.24 -18.05 -5.63
C PHE A 188 12.92 -17.81 -6.98
N GLU A 189 13.50 -18.85 -7.62
CA GLU A 189 14.07 -18.70 -8.97
C GLU A 189 12.98 -18.38 -10.01
N GLY A 190 11.79 -18.95 -9.87
CA GLY A 190 10.63 -18.58 -10.67
C GLY A 190 10.27 -17.09 -10.52
N LEU A 191 10.20 -16.60 -9.28
CA LEU A 191 9.98 -15.17 -8.97
C LEU A 191 11.08 -14.30 -9.60
N ARG A 192 12.35 -14.65 -9.39
CA ARG A 192 13.50 -13.93 -9.95
C ARG A 192 13.39 -13.78 -11.46
N ASN A 193 13.10 -14.87 -12.16
CA ASN A 193 12.97 -14.87 -13.62
C ASN A 193 11.78 -14.03 -14.12
N ARG A 194 10.62 -14.14 -13.49
CA ARG A 194 9.45 -13.29 -13.81
C ARG A 194 9.77 -11.80 -13.60
N THR A 195 10.43 -11.48 -12.49
CA THR A 195 10.81 -10.08 -12.18
C THR A 195 11.85 -9.55 -13.18
N ARG A 196 12.85 -10.35 -13.59
CA ARG A 196 13.81 -9.98 -14.65
C ARG A 196 13.11 -9.66 -15.97
N SER A 197 12.19 -10.51 -16.38
CA SER A 197 11.43 -10.33 -17.63
C SER A 197 10.58 -9.07 -17.58
N PHE A 198 9.89 -8.82 -16.45
CA PHE A 198 9.14 -7.59 -16.24
C PHE A 198 10.02 -6.35 -16.33
N LEU A 199 11.18 -6.35 -15.65
CA LEU A 199 12.10 -5.21 -15.62
C LEU A 199 12.74 -4.93 -16.99
N THR A 200 12.92 -5.94 -17.84
CA THR A 200 13.47 -5.76 -19.20
C THR A 200 12.58 -4.84 -20.05
N ASN A 201 11.28 -4.96 -19.93
CA ASN A 201 10.30 -4.19 -20.72
C ASN A 201 9.76 -2.96 -19.99
N ARG A 202 10.14 -2.77 -18.73
CA ARG A 202 9.58 -1.73 -17.86
C ARG A 202 9.80 -0.31 -18.41
N SER A 203 10.97 -0.02 -18.91
CA SER A 203 11.34 1.29 -19.47
C SER A 203 10.63 1.61 -20.80
N ALA A 204 9.96 0.65 -21.43
CA ALA A 204 9.13 0.90 -22.62
C ALA A 204 7.84 1.67 -22.29
N SER A 205 7.40 1.64 -21.02
CA SER A 205 6.19 2.36 -20.58
C SER A 205 6.52 3.81 -20.20
N PRO A 206 5.99 4.82 -20.92
CA PRO A 206 6.20 6.23 -20.56
C PRO A 206 5.72 6.55 -19.14
N LYS A 207 4.61 5.96 -18.70
CA LYS A 207 4.07 6.12 -17.33
C LYS A 207 5.07 5.65 -16.27
N VAL A 208 5.75 4.54 -16.51
CA VAL A 208 6.74 4.01 -15.58
C VAL A 208 7.96 4.93 -15.50
N VAL A 209 8.48 5.34 -16.64
CA VAL A 209 9.62 6.27 -16.71
C VAL A 209 9.30 7.58 -16.00
N TYR A 210 8.08 8.08 -16.20
CA TYR A 210 7.62 9.29 -15.54
C TYR A 210 7.56 9.15 -14.01
N ASN A 211 6.97 8.07 -13.50
CA ASN A 211 6.88 7.83 -12.06
C ASN A 211 8.26 7.64 -11.42
N ASP A 212 9.18 6.96 -12.12
CA ASP A 212 10.56 6.80 -11.66
C ASP A 212 11.28 8.15 -11.58
N SER A 213 11.12 8.98 -12.61
CA SER A 213 11.68 10.34 -12.62
C SER A 213 11.10 11.21 -11.51
N LEU A 214 9.78 11.10 -11.28
CA LEU A 214 9.09 11.80 -10.21
C LEU A 214 9.66 11.44 -8.83
N SER A 215 9.79 10.14 -8.54
CA SER A 215 10.38 9.64 -7.29
C SER A 215 11.84 10.08 -7.14
N ALA A 216 12.63 9.96 -8.21
CA ALA A 216 14.04 10.36 -8.20
C ALA A 216 14.22 11.85 -7.89
N VAL A 217 13.38 12.72 -8.46
CA VAL A 217 13.44 14.16 -8.21
C VAL A 217 12.95 14.51 -6.82
N LEU A 218 11.84 13.90 -6.36
CA LEU A 218 11.26 14.16 -5.04
C LEU A 218 12.17 13.75 -3.88
N TYR A 219 12.90 12.64 -4.05
CA TYR A 219 13.79 12.10 -3.01
C TYR A 219 15.29 12.28 -3.31
N GLY A 220 15.66 13.18 -4.21
CA GLY A 220 17.06 13.51 -4.50
C GLY A 220 17.90 12.31 -4.98
N ASN A 221 17.33 11.41 -5.77
CA ASN A 221 17.93 10.15 -6.21
C ASN A 221 18.33 9.20 -5.05
N ASN A 222 17.61 9.22 -3.95
CA ASN A 222 17.85 8.32 -2.84
C ASN A 222 17.75 6.85 -3.29
N LEU A 223 18.74 6.04 -2.95
CA LEU A 223 18.81 4.63 -3.37
C LEU A 223 17.66 3.78 -2.84
N ARG A 224 17.10 4.13 -1.66
CA ARG A 224 15.99 3.39 -1.03
C ARG A 224 14.63 3.67 -1.68
N THR A 225 14.51 4.73 -2.46
CA THR A 225 13.32 5.06 -3.26
C THR A 225 13.53 4.76 -4.75
N ALA A 226 14.75 4.37 -5.14
CA ALA A 226 15.06 4.02 -6.50
C ALA A 226 14.25 2.80 -6.95
N PRO A 227 13.78 2.77 -8.21
CA PRO A 227 13.09 1.60 -8.74
C PRO A 227 14.02 0.39 -8.77
N ALA A 228 13.44 -0.79 -8.56
CA ALA A 228 14.18 -2.03 -8.70
C ALA A 228 14.77 -2.17 -10.11
N THR A 229 16.01 -2.60 -10.19
CA THR A 229 16.73 -2.85 -11.44
C THR A 229 16.98 -4.34 -11.63
N ARG A 230 17.23 -4.76 -12.88
CA ARG A 230 17.64 -6.13 -13.17
C ARG A 230 18.89 -6.53 -12.38
N GLN A 231 19.88 -5.64 -12.27
CA GLN A 231 21.10 -5.87 -11.50
C GLN A 231 20.83 -6.11 -10.01
N MET A 232 19.88 -5.38 -9.40
CA MET A 232 19.46 -5.63 -8.02
C MET A 232 18.85 -7.03 -7.88
N VAL A 233 17.96 -7.42 -8.80
CA VAL A 233 17.35 -8.76 -8.80
C VAL A 233 18.38 -9.86 -8.97
N ASP A 234 19.40 -9.65 -9.80
CA ASP A 234 20.50 -10.59 -10.01
C ASP A 234 21.38 -10.77 -8.76
N ARG A 235 21.56 -9.69 -8.00
CA ARG A 235 22.37 -9.66 -6.76
C ARG A 235 21.59 -10.07 -5.50
N ALA A 236 20.27 -10.19 -5.57
CA ALA A 236 19.46 -10.56 -4.41
C ALA A 236 19.82 -11.97 -3.91
N ASP A 237 20.07 -12.09 -2.61
CA ASP A 237 20.37 -13.34 -1.91
C ASP A 237 19.15 -13.84 -1.16
N TYR A 238 18.65 -15.03 -1.53
CA TYR A 238 17.47 -15.61 -0.87
C TYR A 238 17.72 -15.98 0.60
N GLY A 239 18.94 -16.39 0.96
CA GLY A 239 19.31 -16.62 2.34
C GLY A 239 19.15 -15.36 3.18
N ARG A 240 19.75 -14.27 2.70
CA ARG A 240 19.67 -12.95 3.36
C ARG A 240 18.24 -12.40 3.44
N ILE A 241 17.44 -12.57 2.40
CA ILE A 241 16.01 -12.22 2.42
C ILE A 241 15.28 -12.96 3.56
N MET A 242 15.52 -14.26 3.71
CA MET A 242 14.90 -15.07 4.76
C MET A 242 15.40 -14.68 6.17
N GLU A 243 16.67 -14.28 6.32
CA GLU A 243 17.23 -13.76 7.58
C GLU A 243 16.55 -12.45 7.96
N ILE A 244 16.53 -11.44 7.06
CA ILE A 244 15.88 -10.14 7.26
C ILE A 244 14.43 -10.34 7.70
N TYR A 245 13.69 -11.21 7.02
CA TYR A 245 12.30 -11.49 7.37
C TYR A 245 12.16 -12.05 8.78
N ARG A 246 12.95 -13.09 9.12
CA ARG A 246 12.91 -13.73 10.46
C ARG A 246 13.28 -12.76 11.57
N GLU A 247 14.29 -11.92 11.35
CA GLU A 247 14.69 -10.89 12.32
C GLU A 247 13.55 -9.90 12.58
N ARG A 248 12.85 -9.45 11.53
CA ARG A 248 11.75 -8.48 11.64
C ARG A 248 10.51 -9.05 12.34
N PHE A 249 10.32 -10.36 12.32
CA PHE A 249 9.19 -11.05 12.95
C PHE A 249 9.60 -11.89 14.17
N ALA A 250 10.80 -11.71 14.71
CA ALA A 250 11.32 -12.51 15.82
C ALA A 250 10.74 -12.14 17.19
N ASP A 251 10.25 -10.92 17.37
CA ASP A 251 9.85 -10.38 18.68
C ASP A 251 8.40 -9.90 18.66
N ALA A 252 7.50 -10.77 19.11
CA ALA A 252 6.07 -10.45 19.18
C ALA A 252 5.75 -9.28 20.12
N SER A 253 6.58 -9.02 21.15
CA SER A 253 6.38 -7.92 22.09
C SER A 253 6.53 -6.54 21.45
N ALA A 254 7.21 -6.45 20.30
CA ALA A 254 7.38 -5.22 19.52
C ALA A 254 6.18 -4.91 18.61
N PHE A 255 5.16 -5.78 18.60
CA PHE A 255 4.00 -5.60 17.72
C PHE A 255 2.75 -5.19 18.49
N LYS A 256 1.98 -4.31 17.86
CA LYS A 256 0.61 -4.00 18.22
C LYS A 256 -0.33 -4.60 17.19
N THR A 257 -1.48 -5.07 17.63
CA THR A 257 -2.49 -5.70 16.78
C THR A 257 -3.80 -4.96 16.89
N VAL A 258 -4.44 -4.66 15.77
CA VAL A 258 -5.79 -4.08 15.72
C VAL A 258 -6.71 -5.08 15.03
N ILE A 259 -7.82 -5.44 15.68
CA ILE A 259 -8.85 -6.34 15.14
C ILE A 259 -10.18 -5.59 15.13
N ILE A 260 -10.82 -5.52 13.96
CA ILE A 260 -12.10 -4.81 13.77
C ILE A 260 -13.04 -5.71 13.00
N GLY A 261 -14.29 -5.79 13.40
CA GLY A 261 -15.31 -6.53 12.68
C GLY A 261 -16.31 -7.23 13.55
N ASN A 262 -17.08 -8.14 12.96
CA ASN A 262 -18.14 -8.87 13.66
C ASN A 262 -17.57 -9.99 14.53
N VAL A 263 -17.00 -9.61 15.65
CA VAL A 263 -16.40 -10.53 16.64
C VAL A 263 -16.77 -10.12 18.07
N SER A 264 -16.85 -11.10 18.96
CA SER A 264 -16.92 -10.84 20.39
C SER A 264 -15.55 -11.10 21.03
N ILE A 265 -15.25 -10.37 22.10
CA ILE A 265 -14.02 -10.59 22.86
C ILE A 265 -13.97 -12.01 23.41
N ASP A 266 -15.11 -12.55 23.88
CA ASP A 266 -15.18 -13.91 24.42
C ASP A 266 -14.83 -14.98 23.38
N SER A 267 -15.24 -14.81 22.13
CA SER A 267 -14.88 -15.73 21.05
C SER A 267 -13.41 -15.58 20.62
N LEU A 268 -12.84 -14.39 20.74
CA LEU A 268 -11.46 -14.11 20.42
C LEU A 268 -10.45 -14.62 21.46
N ARG A 269 -10.78 -14.52 22.76
CA ARG A 269 -9.84 -14.88 23.87
C ARG A 269 -9.11 -16.21 23.67
N PRO A 270 -9.81 -17.35 23.47
CA PRO A 270 -9.12 -18.65 23.30
C PRO A 270 -8.23 -18.67 22.06
N LEU A 271 -8.61 -17.99 21.00
CA LEU A 271 -7.84 -17.92 19.75
C LEU A 271 -6.60 -17.03 19.91
N LEU A 272 -6.74 -15.87 20.56
CA LEU A 272 -5.60 -14.98 20.84
C LEU A 272 -4.58 -15.67 21.75
N CYS A 273 -5.04 -16.36 22.80
CA CYS A 273 -4.16 -17.14 23.67
C CYS A 273 -3.42 -18.23 22.90
N ARG A 274 -4.13 -18.93 22.00
CA ARG A 274 -3.55 -20.06 21.24
C ARG A 274 -2.56 -19.62 20.19
N TYR A 275 -2.80 -18.52 19.48
CA TYR A 275 -2.01 -18.13 18.32
C TYR A 275 -1.13 -16.90 18.58
N LEU A 276 -1.70 -15.77 19.00
CA LEU A 276 -0.90 -14.55 19.14
C LEU A 276 -0.07 -14.53 20.43
N ALA A 277 -0.62 -14.98 21.57
CA ALA A 277 0.12 -15.04 22.82
C ALA A 277 1.19 -16.15 22.84
N ALA A 278 1.10 -17.11 21.91
CA ALA A 278 2.09 -18.18 21.72
C ALA A 278 3.27 -17.78 20.81
N LEU A 279 3.23 -16.59 20.21
CA LEU A 279 4.33 -16.10 19.39
C LEU A 279 5.57 -15.82 20.24
N PRO A 280 6.77 -16.10 19.71
CA PRO A 280 8.02 -15.83 20.43
C PRO A 280 8.19 -14.33 20.67
N ALA A 281 8.79 -13.99 21.82
CA ALA A 281 9.11 -12.62 22.17
C ALA A 281 10.52 -12.53 22.77
N THR A 282 11.27 -11.50 22.42
CA THR A 282 12.61 -11.24 22.93
C THR A 282 12.65 -10.00 23.84
N HIS A 283 11.60 -9.21 23.85
CA HIS A 283 11.45 -7.96 24.61
C HIS A 283 12.56 -6.93 24.35
N LYS A 284 13.15 -6.94 23.16
CA LYS A 284 14.23 -6.01 22.82
C LYS A 284 13.73 -4.67 22.32
N GLY A 285 12.57 -4.62 21.70
CA GLY A 285 11.95 -3.41 21.12
C GLY A 285 12.91 -2.66 20.20
N GLU A 286 12.64 -2.66 18.91
CA GLU A 286 13.44 -1.92 17.93
C GLU A 286 12.59 -0.78 17.35
N LYS A 287 13.25 0.35 17.04
CA LYS A 287 12.64 1.49 16.35
C LYS A 287 13.29 1.68 15.00
N ALA A 288 12.56 2.31 14.09
CA ALA A 288 13.10 2.68 12.79
C ALA A 288 14.32 3.60 12.93
N ASP A 289 15.35 3.34 12.14
CA ASP A 289 16.50 4.23 12.02
C ASP A 289 16.12 5.40 11.10
N LYS A 290 15.71 6.51 11.70
CA LYS A 290 15.30 7.73 10.97
C LYS A 290 16.39 8.31 10.08
N SER A 291 17.67 8.02 10.36
CA SER A 291 18.79 8.50 9.53
C SER A 291 18.85 7.83 8.15
N ARG A 292 18.23 6.65 8.02
CA ARG A 292 18.18 5.87 6.78
C ARG A 292 16.85 5.96 6.04
N LEU A 293 15.86 6.63 6.63
CA LEU A 293 14.61 6.88 5.92
C LEU A 293 14.83 7.91 4.81
N PRO A 294 14.27 7.70 3.61
CA PRO A 294 14.35 8.71 2.56
C PRO A 294 13.59 9.95 2.98
N ARG A 295 14.15 11.11 2.65
CA ARG A 295 13.53 12.40 2.91
C ARG A 295 13.20 13.10 1.60
N MET A 296 12.08 13.77 1.54
CA MET A 296 11.75 14.63 0.42
C MET A 296 12.69 15.82 0.39
N VAL A 297 13.09 16.26 -0.80
CA VAL A 297 14.01 17.41 -0.94
C VAL A 297 13.30 18.73 -0.62
N LYS A 298 14.04 19.66 -0.03
CA LYS A 298 13.61 21.03 0.27
C LYS A 298 14.18 21.99 -0.79
N GLU A 299 13.76 21.80 -2.05
CA GLU A 299 14.29 22.52 -3.21
C GLU A 299 13.19 23.19 -4.04
N ASN A 300 13.58 24.24 -4.78
CA ASN A 300 12.75 24.78 -5.88
C ASN A 300 13.36 24.31 -7.20
N LYS A 301 12.68 23.37 -7.87
CA LYS A 301 13.24 22.70 -9.04
C LYS A 301 12.17 22.42 -10.10
N VAL A 302 12.54 22.66 -11.35
CA VAL A 302 11.73 22.29 -12.53
C VAL A 302 12.53 21.31 -13.37
N VAL A 303 11.95 20.16 -13.66
CA VAL A 303 12.53 19.12 -14.51
C VAL A 303 11.58 18.87 -15.68
N LYS A 304 12.06 19.11 -16.89
CA LYS A 304 11.34 18.80 -18.12
C LYS A 304 12.14 17.81 -18.96
N PHE A 305 11.47 16.81 -19.49
CA PHE A 305 12.09 15.84 -20.40
C PHE A 305 11.09 15.35 -21.43
N GLY A 306 11.63 14.93 -22.59
CA GLY A 306 10.88 14.37 -23.67
C GLY A 306 10.82 12.85 -23.64
N ARG A 307 9.77 12.28 -24.21
CA ARG A 307 9.63 10.85 -24.42
C ARG A 307 8.78 10.57 -25.65
N LYS A 308 9.25 9.68 -26.52
CA LYS A 308 8.46 9.21 -27.66
C LYS A 308 7.23 8.44 -27.16
N MET A 309 6.04 8.88 -27.56
CA MET A 309 4.76 8.31 -27.16
C MET A 309 3.86 8.11 -28.36
N ALA A 310 3.01 7.08 -28.37
CA ALA A 310 2.06 6.81 -29.45
C ALA A 310 0.97 7.91 -29.56
N THR A 311 0.57 8.46 -28.42
CA THR A 311 -0.39 9.60 -28.38
C THR A 311 0.33 10.81 -27.79
N PRO A 312 0.34 11.94 -28.48
CA PRO A 312 0.93 13.17 -27.96
C PRO A 312 0.25 13.61 -26.66
N VAL A 313 1.03 13.74 -25.60
CA VAL A 313 0.55 14.20 -24.29
C VAL A 313 1.68 14.84 -23.49
N THR A 314 1.38 15.88 -22.74
CA THR A 314 2.24 16.40 -21.68
C THR A 314 1.64 16.02 -20.33
N GLN A 315 2.43 15.35 -19.50
CA GLN A 315 2.09 15.00 -18.15
C GLN A 315 2.86 15.86 -17.16
N VAL A 316 2.15 16.49 -16.22
CA VAL A 316 2.70 17.45 -15.26
C VAL A 316 2.37 17.01 -13.83
N ASN A 317 3.37 17.08 -12.93
CA ASN A 317 3.18 17.07 -11.51
C ASN A 317 3.89 18.28 -10.91
N ILE A 318 3.15 19.04 -10.12
CA ILE A 318 3.68 20.14 -9.32
C ILE A 318 3.50 19.72 -7.85
N MET A 319 4.59 19.71 -7.12
CA MET A 319 4.64 19.27 -5.73
C MET A 319 5.19 20.39 -4.87
N TYR A 320 4.53 20.64 -3.75
CA TYR A 320 5.01 21.52 -2.70
C TYR A 320 5.23 20.70 -1.46
N THR A 321 6.45 20.72 -0.91
CA THR A 321 6.79 20.11 0.37
C THR A 321 6.90 21.18 1.44
N ALA A 322 6.49 20.87 2.66
CA ALA A 322 6.54 21.80 3.77
C ALA A 322 6.71 21.09 5.11
N ASP A 323 7.22 21.80 6.10
CA ASP A 323 7.16 21.41 7.51
C ASP A 323 5.92 22.07 8.12
N ILE A 324 4.98 21.27 8.63
CA ILE A 324 3.71 21.69 9.22
C ILE A 324 3.58 21.01 10.58
N ASP A 325 3.10 21.76 11.61
CA ASP A 325 2.81 21.18 12.89
C ASP A 325 1.71 20.12 12.75
N PHE A 326 2.08 18.86 12.97
CA PHE A 326 1.17 17.73 12.80
C PHE A 326 0.04 17.78 13.83
N SER A 327 -1.18 17.77 13.35
CA SER A 327 -2.38 17.68 14.17
C SER A 327 -3.61 17.28 13.33
N PRO A 328 -4.66 16.71 13.92
CA PRO A 328 -5.93 16.46 13.22
C PRO A 328 -6.52 17.72 12.56
N ARG A 329 -6.34 18.90 13.20
CA ARG A 329 -6.79 20.17 12.63
C ARG A 329 -5.97 20.56 11.39
N ALA A 330 -4.65 20.37 11.41
CA ALA A 330 -3.79 20.69 10.27
C ALA A 330 -4.13 19.78 9.08
N ASP A 331 -4.27 18.47 9.32
CA ASP A 331 -4.69 17.49 8.32
C ASP A 331 -6.03 17.86 7.67
N LEU A 332 -7.04 18.15 8.50
CA LEU A 332 -8.36 18.55 8.04
C LEU A 332 -8.34 19.89 7.27
N THR A 333 -7.47 20.83 7.69
CA THR A 333 -7.31 22.11 6.98
C THR A 333 -6.70 21.89 5.58
N LEU A 334 -5.72 20.98 5.48
CA LEU A 334 -5.14 20.56 4.20
C LEU A 334 -6.18 19.85 3.32
N ASP A 335 -7.04 18.99 3.90
CA ASP A 335 -8.11 18.32 3.13
C ASP A 335 -9.14 19.32 2.59
N ILE A 336 -9.55 20.29 3.40
CA ILE A 336 -10.45 21.36 2.94
C ILE A 336 -9.79 22.19 1.85
N MET A 337 -8.54 22.60 2.04
CA MET A 337 -7.77 23.37 1.05
C MET A 337 -7.65 22.61 -0.27
N GLN A 338 -7.25 21.34 -0.22
CA GLN A 338 -7.09 20.48 -1.39
C GLN A 338 -8.39 20.36 -2.18
N ARG A 339 -9.52 20.16 -1.50
CA ARG A 339 -10.84 20.06 -2.16
C ARG A 339 -11.31 21.37 -2.76
N CYS A 340 -11.07 22.49 -2.09
CA CYS A 340 -11.35 23.82 -2.65
C CYS A 340 -10.49 24.10 -3.89
N LEU A 341 -9.20 23.73 -3.86
CA LEU A 341 -8.32 23.81 -5.03
C LEU A 341 -8.81 22.89 -6.17
N GLN A 342 -9.25 21.67 -5.83
CA GLN A 342 -9.80 20.73 -6.82
C GLN A 342 -10.99 21.33 -7.57
N ILE A 343 -11.89 22.02 -6.87
CA ILE A 343 -13.03 22.74 -7.48
C ILE A 343 -12.50 23.86 -8.38
N ALA A 344 -11.64 24.74 -7.85
CA ALA A 344 -11.10 25.89 -8.58
C ALA A 344 -10.35 25.46 -9.86
N TYR A 345 -9.61 24.36 -9.82
CA TYR A 345 -8.93 23.81 -11.00
C TYR A 345 -9.91 23.17 -11.99
N THR A 346 -10.94 22.50 -11.51
CA THR A 346 -11.96 21.93 -12.39
C THR A 346 -12.62 23.03 -13.20
N ASP A 347 -13.04 24.11 -12.55
CA ASP A 347 -13.69 25.26 -13.20
C ASP A 347 -12.71 25.95 -14.17
N SER A 348 -11.52 26.34 -13.71
CA SER A 348 -10.62 27.20 -14.49
C SER A 348 -9.82 26.48 -15.59
N VAL A 349 -9.45 25.22 -15.39
CA VAL A 349 -8.57 24.47 -16.30
C VAL A 349 -9.34 23.52 -17.20
N ARG A 350 -10.34 22.83 -16.65
CA ARG A 350 -11.14 21.87 -17.40
C ARG A 350 -12.31 22.51 -18.12
N GLU A 351 -13.17 23.28 -17.40
CA GLU A 351 -14.43 23.80 -17.97
C GLU A 351 -14.19 25.05 -18.80
N ASP A 352 -13.51 26.07 -18.27
CA ASP A 352 -13.28 27.32 -18.99
C ASP A 352 -12.34 27.16 -20.19
N LYS A 353 -11.34 26.32 -20.06
CA LYS A 353 -10.31 26.14 -21.08
C LYS A 353 -10.45 24.86 -21.90
N GLY A 354 -11.13 23.83 -21.39
CA GLY A 354 -11.23 22.53 -22.06
C GLY A 354 -9.84 21.88 -22.31
N GLY A 355 -8.85 22.26 -21.52
CA GLY A 355 -7.44 21.97 -21.78
C GLY A 355 -6.90 20.67 -21.20
N THR A 356 -7.70 19.99 -20.40
CA THR A 356 -7.30 18.71 -19.78
C THR A 356 -8.50 17.79 -19.61
N TYR A 357 -8.25 16.48 -19.64
CA TYR A 357 -9.25 15.48 -19.26
C TYR A 357 -9.52 15.45 -17.75
N GLY A 358 -8.59 15.95 -16.94
CA GLY A 358 -8.72 16.07 -15.51
C GLY A 358 -7.45 16.62 -14.87
N ILE A 359 -7.65 17.35 -13.77
CA ILE A 359 -6.60 17.82 -12.89
C ILE A 359 -6.90 17.28 -11.50
N GLY A 360 -5.92 16.69 -10.85
CA GLY A 360 -6.03 16.11 -9.52
C GLY A 360 -5.18 16.86 -8.52
N VAL A 361 -5.73 17.07 -7.33
CA VAL A 361 -5.01 17.59 -6.17
C VAL A 361 -5.04 16.54 -5.08
N SER A 362 -3.91 16.28 -4.44
CA SER A 362 -3.81 15.42 -3.27
C SER A 362 -2.82 16.00 -2.28
N PHE A 363 -2.95 15.60 -1.02
CA PHE A 363 -1.98 15.96 0.01
C PHE A 363 -1.60 14.72 0.82
N GLU A 364 -0.45 14.80 1.47
CA GLU A 364 0.05 13.86 2.46
C GLU A 364 0.56 14.67 3.66
N LEU A 365 0.24 14.25 4.88
CA LEU A 365 0.78 14.81 6.11
C LEU A 365 1.15 13.65 7.03
N ASP A 366 2.43 13.47 7.30
CA ASP A 366 2.96 12.37 8.12
C ASP A 366 3.79 12.95 9.27
N LYS A 367 3.52 12.51 10.50
CA LYS A 367 4.21 12.97 11.71
C LYS A 367 5.70 12.67 11.69
N ASP A 368 6.10 11.57 11.08
CA ASP A 368 7.47 11.02 11.14
C ASP A 368 8.33 11.37 9.93
N GLU A 369 7.75 11.92 8.87
CA GLU A 369 8.48 12.36 7.68
C GLU A 369 9.06 13.79 7.86
N GLU A 370 10.06 14.14 7.05
CA GLU A 370 10.67 15.45 7.05
C GLU A 370 11.19 15.80 5.63
N PRO A 371 10.62 16.82 4.94
CA PRO A 371 9.42 17.58 5.34
C PRO A 371 8.19 16.67 5.46
N ASN A 372 7.28 17.03 6.37
CA ASN A 372 6.18 16.16 6.75
C ASN A 372 4.89 16.35 5.93
N ALA A 373 4.83 17.37 5.10
CA ALA A 373 3.68 17.67 4.26
C ALA A 373 4.05 17.71 2.78
N LEU A 374 3.19 17.14 1.94
CA LEU A 374 3.29 17.15 0.49
C LEU A 374 1.94 17.52 -0.12
N LEU A 375 1.84 18.66 -0.82
CA LEU A 375 0.73 18.97 -1.71
C LEU A 375 1.13 18.63 -3.14
N ARG A 376 0.36 17.81 -3.83
CA ARG A 376 0.59 17.40 -5.22
C ARG A 376 -0.54 17.83 -6.12
N ILE A 377 -0.21 18.48 -7.22
CA ILE A 377 -1.12 18.85 -8.29
C ILE A 377 -0.68 18.12 -9.55
N SER A 378 -1.56 17.35 -10.17
CA SER A 378 -1.24 16.52 -11.33
C SER A 378 -2.27 16.67 -12.43
N TYR A 379 -1.81 16.82 -13.68
CA TYR A 379 -2.69 16.86 -14.84
C TYR A 379 -1.99 16.36 -16.11
N LYS A 380 -2.81 16.11 -17.14
CA LYS A 380 -2.36 15.78 -18.48
C LYS A 380 -3.02 16.74 -19.46
N THR A 381 -2.26 17.18 -20.45
CA THR A 381 -2.76 18.10 -21.48
C THR A 381 -2.11 17.79 -22.83
N ASP A 382 -2.68 18.37 -23.89
CA ASP A 382 -2.02 18.44 -25.19
C ASP A 382 -0.70 19.21 -25.06
N PRO A 383 0.41 18.77 -25.71
CA PRO A 383 1.69 19.46 -25.64
C PRO A 383 1.64 20.94 -26.00
N THR A 384 0.78 21.32 -26.94
CA THR A 384 0.62 22.73 -27.42
C THR A 384 -0.05 23.62 -26.37
N ARG A 385 -0.71 23.06 -25.37
CA ARG A 385 -1.49 23.80 -24.37
C ARG A 385 -0.80 23.94 -23.01
N TYR A 386 0.33 23.29 -22.82
CA TYR A 386 1.06 23.33 -21.57
C TYR A 386 1.39 24.76 -21.11
N ASP A 387 1.91 25.58 -22.04
CA ASP A 387 2.31 26.97 -21.75
C ASP A 387 1.14 27.89 -21.39
N GLU A 388 -0.07 27.59 -21.89
CA GLU A 388 -1.31 28.29 -21.50
C GLU A 388 -1.78 27.86 -20.10
N LEU A 389 -1.79 26.55 -19.82
CA LEU A 389 -2.47 25.99 -18.65
C LEU A 389 -1.61 26.04 -17.39
N ASN A 390 -0.30 25.80 -17.49
CA ASN A 390 0.58 25.74 -16.33
C ASN A 390 0.57 27.03 -15.48
N PRO A 391 0.59 28.25 -16.07
CA PRO A 391 0.45 29.48 -15.31
C PRO A 391 -0.90 29.63 -14.58
N ILE A 392 -1.97 29.03 -15.11
CA ILE A 392 -3.29 29.05 -14.46
C ILE A 392 -3.24 28.21 -13.17
N VAL A 393 -2.60 27.04 -13.24
CA VAL A 393 -2.44 26.16 -12.07
C VAL A 393 -1.70 26.88 -10.94
N TYR A 394 -0.60 27.55 -11.25
CA TYR A 394 0.15 28.36 -10.26
C TYR A 394 -0.70 29.50 -9.69
N ARG A 395 -1.45 30.19 -10.54
CA ARG A 395 -2.27 31.33 -10.15
C ARG A 395 -3.38 30.95 -9.18
N GLN A 396 -4.00 29.78 -9.35
CA GLN A 396 -5.06 29.34 -8.45
C GLN A 396 -4.54 29.06 -7.02
N LEU A 397 -3.37 28.43 -6.88
CA LEU A 397 -2.75 28.23 -5.56
C LEU A 397 -2.31 29.57 -4.95
N GLN A 398 -1.77 30.50 -5.78
CA GLN A 398 -1.43 31.85 -5.32
C GLN A 398 -2.69 32.62 -4.88
N HIS A 399 -3.78 32.50 -5.61
CA HIS A 399 -5.08 33.10 -5.25
C HIS A 399 -5.60 32.54 -3.91
N MET A 400 -5.48 31.22 -3.70
CA MET A 400 -5.82 30.59 -2.41
C MET A 400 -5.01 31.21 -1.25
N ALA A 401 -3.75 31.53 -1.47
CA ALA A 401 -2.88 32.13 -0.45
C ALA A 401 -3.15 33.64 -0.25
N THR A 402 -3.61 34.39 -1.27
CA THR A 402 -3.84 35.85 -1.17
C THR A 402 -5.27 36.17 -0.73
N ASP A 403 -6.25 35.51 -1.31
CA ASP A 403 -7.67 35.85 -1.15
C ASP A 403 -8.46 34.77 -0.37
N GLY A 404 -7.84 33.59 -0.17
CA GLY A 404 -8.48 32.44 0.46
C GLY A 404 -9.41 31.65 -0.48
N PRO A 405 -10.11 30.64 0.03
CA PRO A 405 -11.04 29.84 -0.74
C PRO A 405 -12.33 30.63 -1.03
N ILE A 406 -12.96 30.35 -2.19
CA ILE A 406 -14.29 30.87 -2.49
C ILE A 406 -15.28 30.32 -1.45
N ALA A 407 -16.06 31.21 -0.81
CA ALA A 407 -16.98 30.86 0.28
C ALA A 407 -17.95 29.73 -0.10
N SER A 408 -18.59 29.80 -1.28
CA SER A 408 -19.51 28.75 -1.74
C SER A 408 -18.84 27.39 -1.97
N SER A 409 -17.57 27.37 -2.37
CA SER A 409 -16.78 26.13 -2.51
C SER A 409 -16.44 25.53 -1.14
N MET A 410 -16.06 26.38 -0.20
CA MET A 410 -15.77 25.95 1.18
C MET A 410 -17.01 25.37 1.87
N ASP A 411 -18.18 25.99 1.72
CA ASP A 411 -19.44 25.48 2.27
C ASP A 411 -19.79 24.10 1.68
N LYS A 412 -19.68 23.94 0.36
CA LYS A 412 -19.89 22.64 -0.31
C LYS A 412 -18.93 21.58 0.23
N VAL A 413 -17.65 21.91 0.38
CA VAL A 413 -16.62 20.98 0.91
C VAL A 413 -16.94 20.58 2.34
N LYS A 414 -17.27 21.50 3.22
CA LYS A 414 -17.63 21.20 4.61
C LYS A 414 -18.88 20.29 4.71
N GLN A 415 -19.92 20.57 3.92
CA GLN A 415 -21.11 19.72 3.86
C GLN A 415 -20.76 18.31 3.37
N TYR A 416 -19.95 18.22 2.31
CA TYR A 416 -19.47 16.95 1.78
C TYR A 416 -18.70 16.15 2.82
N LEU A 417 -17.76 16.76 3.53
CA LEU A 417 -16.93 16.10 4.55
C LEU A 417 -17.78 15.55 5.70
N LYS A 418 -18.76 16.30 6.19
CA LYS A 418 -19.68 15.82 7.25
C LYS A 418 -20.54 14.64 6.77
N LYS A 419 -21.01 14.69 5.52
CA LYS A 419 -21.76 13.56 4.92
C LYS A 419 -20.85 12.33 4.75
N GLN A 420 -19.63 12.52 4.27
CA GLN A 420 -18.66 11.44 4.06
C GLN A 420 -18.24 10.82 5.40
N TYR A 421 -18.04 11.63 6.45
CA TYR A 421 -17.76 11.16 7.81
C TYR A 421 -18.84 10.19 8.29
N ALA A 422 -20.11 10.57 8.17
CA ALA A 422 -21.23 9.72 8.59
C ALA A 422 -21.25 8.36 7.84
N GLN A 423 -20.82 8.32 6.58
CA GLN A 423 -20.72 7.10 5.81
C GLN A 423 -19.48 6.27 6.19
N ASN A 424 -18.33 6.92 6.31
CA ASN A 424 -17.06 6.28 6.63
C ASN A 424 -17.06 5.67 8.04
N ALA A 425 -17.66 6.34 9.02
CA ALA A 425 -17.76 5.86 10.40
C ALA A 425 -18.51 4.52 10.54
N MET A 426 -19.21 4.08 9.47
CA MET A 426 -19.85 2.78 9.35
C MET A 426 -19.00 1.78 8.56
N THR A 427 -17.69 1.95 8.52
CA THR A 427 -16.76 1.03 7.83
C THR A 427 -15.59 0.61 8.72
N ASN A 428 -15.14 -0.64 8.55
CA ASN A 428 -13.98 -1.15 9.31
C ASN A 428 -12.68 -0.42 8.92
N ASP A 429 -12.55 0.01 7.66
CA ASP A 429 -11.36 0.73 7.16
C ASP A 429 -11.20 2.09 7.83
N TYR A 430 -12.30 2.82 8.03
CA TYR A 430 -12.26 4.08 8.75
C TYR A 430 -11.74 3.88 10.19
N TRP A 431 -12.26 2.89 10.91
CA TRP A 431 -11.82 2.63 12.28
C TRP A 431 -10.38 2.09 12.34
N SER A 432 -9.94 1.36 11.34
CA SER A 432 -8.54 0.99 11.22
C SER A 432 -7.63 2.22 11.12
N TYR A 433 -7.99 3.18 10.28
CA TYR A 433 -7.28 4.46 10.15
C TYR A 433 -7.25 5.23 11.48
N ILE A 434 -8.41 5.45 12.11
CA ILE A 434 -8.54 6.19 13.36
C ILE A 434 -7.73 5.55 14.50
N ILE A 435 -7.85 4.23 14.65
CA ILE A 435 -7.17 3.51 15.74
C ILE A 435 -5.65 3.54 15.56
N TRP A 436 -5.16 3.38 14.33
CA TRP A 436 -3.72 3.45 14.07
C TRP A 436 -3.16 4.84 14.32
N HIS A 437 -3.83 5.92 13.95
CA HIS A 437 -3.41 7.28 14.31
C HIS A 437 -3.41 7.52 15.82
N GLN A 438 -4.38 6.96 16.55
CA GLN A 438 -4.35 7.03 18.01
C GLN A 438 -3.18 6.25 18.62
N ILE A 439 -2.81 5.10 18.01
CA ILE A 439 -1.73 4.23 18.52
C ILE A 439 -0.34 4.79 18.17
N ASP A 440 -0.14 5.24 16.93
CA ASP A 440 1.17 5.64 16.41
C ASP A 440 1.46 7.12 16.68
N ASP A 441 0.46 7.99 16.52
CA ASP A 441 0.62 9.45 16.57
C ASP A 441 0.11 10.07 17.85
N GLU A 442 -0.61 9.30 18.70
CA GLU A 442 -1.35 9.81 19.85
C GLU A 442 -2.41 10.86 19.45
N ALA A 443 -2.91 10.79 18.23
CA ALA A 443 -3.81 11.76 17.61
C ALA A 443 -5.22 11.19 17.43
N ASP A 444 -6.22 11.96 17.87
CA ASP A 444 -7.65 11.61 17.75
C ASP A 444 -8.27 12.31 16.55
N PHE A 445 -8.44 11.58 15.45
CA PHE A 445 -9.02 12.08 14.22
C PHE A 445 -10.54 11.93 14.13
N ASP A 446 -11.20 11.38 15.16
CA ASP A 446 -12.64 11.10 15.16
C ASP A 446 -13.42 12.03 16.10
N THR A 447 -12.97 12.15 17.37
CA THR A 447 -13.75 12.87 18.38
C THR A 447 -13.90 14.35 18.02
N GLY A 448 -15.16 14.79 17.87
CA GLY A 448 -15.45 16.17 17.50
C GLY A 448 -15.18 16.52 16.02
N TYR A 449 -15.04 15.53 15.13
CA TYR A 449 -14.72 15.77 13.72
C TYR A 449 -15.66 16.81 13.06
N CYS A 450 -16.98 16.68 13.19
CA CYS A 450 -17.92 17.62 12.58
C CYS A 450 -17.78 19.05 13.13
N GLN A 451 -17.55 19.18 14.46
CA GLN A 451 -17.28 20.47 15.10
C GLN A 451 -15.97 21.08 14.60
N MET A 452 -14.95 20.25 14.41
CA MET A 452 -13.66 20.68 13.85
C MET A 452 -13.85 21.17 12.41
N VAL A 453 -14.59 20.44 11.55
CA VAL A 453 -14.93 20.87 10.18
C VAL A 453 -15.60 22.26 10.21
N ASP A 454 -16.59 22.47 11.11
CA ASP A 454 -17.28 23.76 11.19
C ASP A 454 -16.36 24.88 11.70
N SER A 455 -15.41 24.59 12.56
CA SER A 455 -14.50 25.57 13.17
C SER A 455 -13.38 26.07 12.24
N ILE A 456 -13.03 25.33 11.17
CA ILE A 456 -12.01 25.77 10.20
C ILE A 456 -12.57 26.91 9.37
N THR A 457 -11.85 28.03 9.33
CA THR A 457 -12.25 29.26 8.63
C THR A 457 -11.56 29.38 7.27
N ALA A 458 -12.05 30.28 6.42
CA ALA A 458 -11.38 30.64 5.17
C ALA A 458 -9.96 31.17 5.42
N HIS A 459 -9.77 31.85 6.56
CA HIS A 459 -8.45 32.36 6.97
C HIS A 459 -7.47 31.23 7.32
N ASP A 460 -7.94 30.15 7.98
CA ASP A 460 -7.07 28.98 8.28
C ASP A 460 -6.57 28.33 6.97
N VAL A 461 -7.47 28.17 5.99
CA VAL A 461 -7.13 27.62 4.67
C VAL A 461 -6.16 28.54 3.91
N GLN A 462 -6.40 29.85 3.96
CA GLN A 462 -5.50 30.85 3.38
C GLN A 462 -4.10 30.79 4.00
N GLN A 463 -4.00 30.74 5.32
CA GLN A 463 -2.73 30.63 6.04
C GLN A 463 -2.01 29.33 5.70
N MET A 464 -2.70 28.23 5.54
CA MET A 464 -2.14 26.95 5.13
C MET A 464 -1.49 27.05 3.74
N ALA A 465 -2.19 27.65 2.77
CA ALA A 465 -1.65 27.90 1.44
C ALA A 465 -0.42 28.84 1.47
N GLN A 466 -0.46 29.89 2.31
CA GLN A 466 0.69 30.78 2.53
C GLN A 466 1.89 30.03 3.13
N THR A 467 1.67 29.13 4.08
CA THR A 467 2.73 28.33 4.70
C THR A 467 3.44 27.45 3.66
N LEU A 468 2.69 26.79 2.79
CA LEU A 468 3.25 25.99 1.69
C LEU A 468 4.05 26.83 0.71
N LEU A 469 3.54 28.00 0.30
CA LEU A 469 4.23 28.84 -0.67
C LEU A 469 5.45 29.55 -0.06
N LYS A 470 5.40 29.97 1.21
CA LYS A 470 6.47 30.70 1.89
C LYS A 470 7.73 29.84 2.05
N GLN A 471 7.60 28.54 2.25
CA GLN A 471 8.74 27.66 2.37
C GLN A 471 9.49 27.46 1.05
N ASN A 472 8.82 27.76 -0.08
CA ASN A 472 9.41 27.78 -1.43
C ASN A 472 10.05 26.43 -1.84
N HIS A 473 9.57 25.32 -1.32
CA HIS A 473 9.99 23.99 -1.73
C HIS A 473 9.02 23.47 -2.79
N ARG A 474 9.31 23.78 -4.05
CA ARG A 474 8.47 23.41 -5.17
C ARG A 474 9.21 22.54 -6.17
N ILE A 475 8.67 21.41 -6.47
CA ILE A 475 9.19 20.50 -7.50
C ILE A 475 8.15 20.39 -8.60
N GLU A 476 8.53 20.73 -9.83
CA GLU A 476 7.73 20.46 -11.03
C GLU A 476 8.45 19.41 -11.87
N VAL A 477 7.74 18.35 -12.22
CA VAL A 477 8.22 17.33 -13.17
C VAL A 477 7.26 17.27 -14.34
N THR A 478 7.76 17.56 -15.53
CA THR A 478 7.00 17.57 -16.76
C THR A 478 7.61 16.62 -17.78
N MET A 479 6.81 15.70 -18.31
CA MET A 479 7.17 14.81 -19.42
C MET A 479 6.33 15.18 -20.63
N CYS A 480 6.98 15.53 -21.74
CA CYS A 480 6.34 15.85 -23.00
C CYS A 480 6.51 14.71 -24.01
N SER A 481 5.52 14.53 -24.91
CA SER A 481 5.73 13.70 -26.08
C SER A 481 6.71 14.39 -27.07
N GLU A 482 7.64 13.61 -27.61
CA GLU A 482 8.54 13.98 -28.71
C GLU A 482 8.00 13.46 -30.04
#